data_50e9b284163ff4604058401e008bc6cd
#
_entry.id   50e9b284163ff4604058401e008bc6cd
#
_cell.length_a   1.000
_cell.length_b   1.000
_cell.length_c   1.000
_cell.angle_alpha   90.00
_cell.angle_beta   90.00
_cell.angle_gamma   90.00
#
_symmetry.space_group_name_H-M   'P 1'
#
loop_
_entity.id
_entity.type
_entity.pdbx_description
1 polymer ?
#
loop_
_entity_poly.entity_id
_entity_poly.type
_entity_poly.pdbx_seq_one_letter_code
_entity_poly.pdbx_strand_id
1 'polypeptide(L)'
;MSEIITHERIERYLSLTAEAREKATPITSNKLDEDRLADMLRMCDDYTRDAKHFASEGDLVSSFGAINYAHAWLDAAVRIGFLDGHGDDRLFTLP
;
A
#
# COMPACT_ATOMS: atom_id res chain seq x y z
N MET A 1 -17.21 3.05 16.89
CA MET A 1 -15.86 2.54 16.54
C MET A 1 -15.86 1.02 16.59
N SER A 2 -15.24 0.38 15.62
CA SER A 2 -15.15 -1.08 15.57
C SER A 2 -13.88 -1.56 16.28
N GLU A 3 -14.02 -2.48 17.22
CA GLU A 3 -12.89 -3.13 17.90
C GLU A 3 -12.56 -4.49 17.28
N ILE A 4 -13.34 -4.90 16.28
CA ILE A 4 -13.20 -6.22 15.64
C ILE A 4 -12.75 -6.05 14.21
N ILE A 5 -11.68 -6.79 13.85
CA ILE A 5 -11.21 -6.89 12.48
C ILE A 5 -11.88 -8.11 11.84
N THR A 6 -12.55 -7.89 10.71
CA THR A 6 -13.26 -8.94 9.97
C THR A 6 -12.54 -9.25 8.67
N HIS A 7 -12.79 -10.44 8.08
CA HIS A 7 -12.31 -10.79 6.74
C HIS A 7 -12.79 -9.76 5.70
N GLU A 8 -14.04 -9.31 5.81
CA GLU A 8 -14.59 -8.30 4.91
C GLU A 8 -13.78 -7.00 4.95
N ARG A 9 -13.39 -6.56 6.14
CA ARG A 9 -12.55 -5.37 6.30
C ARG A 9 -11.17 -5.56 5.67
N ILE A 10 -10.56 -6.72 5.87
CA ILE A 10 -9.26 -7.05 5.25
C ILE A 10 -9.38 -7.02 3.73
N GLU A 11 -10.42 -7.65 3.15
CA GLU A 11 -10.63 -7.65 1.70
C GLU A 11 -10.77 -6.24 1.15
N ARG A 12 -11.46 -5.36 1.87
CA ARG A 12 -11.61 -3.96 1.46
C ARG A 12 -10.26 -3.24 1.42
N TYR A 13 -9.42 -3.42 2.44
CA TYR A 13 -8.10 -2.79 2.48
C TYR A 13 -7.16 -3.38 1.42
N LEU A 14 -7.22 -4.68 1.19
CA LEU A 14 -6.45 -5.32 0.11
C LEU A 14 -6.83 -4.73 -1.25
N SER A 15 -8.13 -4.56 -1.50
CA SER A 15 -8.63 -3.97 -2.75
C SER A 15 -8.19 -2.52 -2.91
N LEU A 16 -8.25 -1.72 -1.83
CA LEU A 16 -7.80 -0.32 -1.88
C LEU A 16 -6.31 -0.22 -2.20
N THR A 17 -5.49 -1.06 -1.58
CA THR A 17 -4.04 -1.05 -1.83
C THR A 17 -3.73 -1.51 -3.25
N ALA A 18 -4.42 -2.54 -3.75
CA ALA A 18 -4.24 -3.01 -5.12
C ALA A 18 -4.61 -1.92 -6.14
N GLU A 19 -5.72 -1.24 -5.91
CA GLU A 19 -6.17 -0.13 -6.77
C GLU A 19 -5.17 1.03 -6.75
N ALA A 20 -4.69 1.40 -5.55
CA ALA A 20 -3.69 2.46 -5.40
C ALA A 20 -2.37 2.11 -6.09
N ARG A 21 -1.92 0.87 -5.92
CA ARG A 21 -0.68 0.36 -6.53
C ARG A 21 -0.73 0.45 -8.05
N GLU A 22 -1.88 0.14 -8.63
CA GLU A 22 -2.08 0.18 -10.08
C GLU A 22 -2.23 1.61 -10.59
N LYS A 23 -2.93 2.48 -9.86
CA LYS A 23 -3.21 3.85 -10.30
C LYS A 23 -2.00 4.77 -10.26
N ALA A 24 -1.16 4.65 -9.24
CA ALA A 24 -0.02 5.53 -9.05
C ALA A 24 0.99 5.36 -10.19
N THR A 25 1.51 6.47 -10.71
CA THR A 25 2.48 6.44 -11.81
C THR A 25 3.80 7.10 -11.39
N PRO A 26 4.95 6.53 -11.83
CA PRO A 26 6.26 7.09 -11.49
C PRO A 26 6.48 8.47 -12.10
N ILE A 27 7.09 9.37 -11.30
CA ILE A 27 7.51 10.70 -11.75
C ILE A 27 8.97 10.98 -11.40
N THR A 28 9.77 9.92 -11.26
CA THR A 28 11.20 10.02 -11.02
C THR A 28 11.94 10.45 -12.28
N SER A 29 13.00 11.26 -12.12
CA SER A 29 13.71 11.84 -13.26
C SER A 29 15.16 11.38 -13.38
N ASN A 30 15.64 10.51 -12.50
CA ASN A 30 17.00 10.00 -12.54
C ASN A 30 17.05 8.55 -12.04
N LYS A 31 18.13 7.86 -12.37
CA LYS A 31 18.28 6.42 -12.09
C LYS A 31 18.29 6.11 -10.60
N LEU A 32 18.89 6.97 -9.78
CA LEU A 32 18.96 6.74 -8.34
C LEU A 32 17.55 6.74 -7.73
N ASP A 33 16.73 7.72 -8.10
CA ASP A 33 15.36 7.81 -7.58
C ASP A 33 14.46 6.70 -8.13
N GLU A 34 14.69 6.29 -9.40
CA GLU A 34 14.00 5.12 -9.95
C GLU A 34 14.27 3.86 -9.14
N ASP A 35 15.53 3.64 -8.77
CA ASP A 35 15.94 2.47 -7.99
C ASP A 35 15.35 2.53 -6.58
N ARG A 36 15.33 3.71 -5.97
CA ARG A 36 14.71 3.92 -4.65
C ARG A 36 13.20 3.67 -4.70
N LEU A 37 12.53 4.16 -5.72
CA LEU A 37 11.10 3.91 -5.91
C LEU A 37 10.83 2.42 -6.09
N ALA A 38 11.63 1.73 -6.91
CA ALA A 38 11.48 0.30 -7.11
C ALA A 38 11.58 -0.47 -5.78
N ASP A 39 12.48 -0.05 -4.90
CA ASP A 39 12.63 -0.66 -3.57
C ASP A 39 11.38 -0.40 -2.71
N MET A 40 10.85 0.82 -2.72
CA MET A 40 9.63 1.17 -1.99
C MET A 40 8.42 0.35 -2.48
N LEU A 41 8.29 0.19 -3.79
CA LEU A 41 7.20 -0.60 -4.39
C LEU A 41 7.34 -2.08 -4.04
N ARG A 42 8.56 -2.59 -3.97
CA ARG A 42 8.81 -3.97 -3.52
C ARG A 42 8.37 -4.15 -2.08
N MET A 43 8.63 -3.19 -1.19
CA MET A 43 8.16 -3.24 0.18
C MET A 43 6.63 -3.31 0.24
N CYS A 44 5.95 -2.50 -0.56
CA CYS A 44 4.50 -2.56 -0.67
C CYS A 44 4.03 -3.95 -1.12
N ASP A 45 4.63 -4.49 -2.16
CA ASP A 45 4.23 -5.78 -2.73
C ASP A 45 4.48 -6.94 -1.75
N ASP A 46 5.63 -6.93 -1.05
CA ASP A 46 5.98 -7.97 -0.09
C ASP A 46 5.01 -7.99 1.09
N TYR A 47 4.68 -6.82 1.64
CA TYR A 47 3.75 -6.73 2.78
C TYR A 47 2.30 -6.98 2.37
N THR A 48 1.92 -6.68 1.13
CA THR A 48 0.62 -7.07 0.59
C THR A 48 0.50 -8.60 0.53
N ARG A 49 1.56 -9.27 0.09
CA ARG A 49 1.62 -10.74 0.06
C ARG A 49 1.54 -11.31 1.47
N ASP A 50 2.28 -10.72 2.43
CA ASP A 50 2.22 -11.14 3.83
C ASP A 50 0.80 -10.98 4.39
N ALA A 51 0.12 -9.88 4.07
CA ALA A 51 -1.26 -9.65 4.52
C ALA A 51 -2.20 -10.76 4.04
N LYS A 52 -2.06 -11.17 2.78
CA LYS A 52 -2.87 -12.27 2.21
C LYS A 52 -2.57 -13.59 2.91
N HIS A 53 -1.30 -13.85 3.20
CA HIS A 53 -0.88 -15.05 3.92
C HIS A 53 -1.49 -15.10 5.33
N PHE A 54 -1.35 -14.03 6.10
CA PHE A 54 -1.92 -13.96 7.44
C PHE A 54 -3.44 -14.13 7.43
N ALA A 55 -4.13 -13.53 6.45
CA ALA A 55 -5.58 -13.70 6.33
C ALA A 55 -5.94 -15.16 6.08
N SER A 56 -5.19 -15.87 5.23
CA SER A 56 -5.40 -17.28 4.95
C SER A 56 -5.21 -18.17 6.17
N GLU A 57 -4.36 -17.75 7.11
CA GLU A 57 -4.11 -18.43 8.38
C GLU A 57 -5.11 -18.04 9.48
N GLY A 58 -6.03 -17.14 9.19
CA GLY A 58 -6.98 -16.64 10.16
C GLY A 58 -6.41 -15.61 11.13
N ASP A 59 -5.18 -15.16 10.92
CA ASP A 59 -4.54 -14.12 11.73
C ASP A 59 -4.87 -12.73 11.17
N LEU A 60 -6.05 -12.25 11.51
CA LEU A 60 -6.56 -10.99 10.96
C LEU A 60 -5.86 -9.76 11.53
N VAL A 61 -5.36 -9.84 12.75
CA VAL A 61 -4.62 -8.73 13.37
C VAL A 61 -3.32 -8.48 12.60
N SER A 62 -2.55 -9.54 12.36
CA SER A 62 -1.31 -9.43 11.60
C SER A 62 -1.56 -9.03 10.14
N SER A 63 -2.63 -9.56 9.54
CA SER A 63 -3.04 -9.20 8.18
C SER A 63 -3.35 -7.71 8.08
N PHE A 64 -4.12 -7.18 9.03
CA PHE A 64 -4.48 -5.76 9.07
C PHE A 64 -3.23 -4.87 9.20
N GLY A 65 -2.33 -5.22 10.11
CA GLY A 65 -1.06 -4.51 10.27
C GLY A 65 -0.23 -4.52 9.00
N ALA A 66 -0.11 -5.68 8.36
CA ALA A 66 0.68 -5.83 7.14
C ALA A 66 0.12 -5.01 5.97
N ILE A 67 -1.22 -5.02 5.77
CA ILE A 67 -1.79 -4.26 4.65
C ILE A 67 -1.71 -2.75 4.87
N ASN A 68 -1.87 -2.28 6.10
CA ASN A 68 -1.68 -0.86 6.40
C ASN A 68 -0.23 -0.43 6.18
N TYR A 69 0.72 -1.27 6.56
CA TYR A 69 2.13 -1.00 6.33
C TYR A 69 2.47 -0.99 4.84
N ALA A 70 1.92 -1.94 4.07
CA ALA A 70 2.09 -1.98 2.62
C ALA A 70 1.60 -0.67 1.98
N HIS A 71 0.39 -0.22 2.35
CA HIS A 71 -0.19 1.00 1.79
C HIS A 71 0.63 2.24 2.17
N ALA A 72 1.22 2.26 3.36
CA ALA A 72 2.05 3.37 3.81
C ALA A 72 3.26 3.61 2.90
N TRP A 73 3.81 2.57 2.28
CA TRP A 73 4.90 2.74 1.31
C TRP A 73 4.45 3.47 0.06
N LEU A 74 3.21 3.25 -0.40
CA LEU A 74 2.64 4.00 -1.52
C LEU A 74 2.43 5.48 -1.14
N ASP A 75 1.85 5.71 0.03
CA ASP A 75 1.64 7.08 0.53
C ASP A 75 2.96 7.82 0.69
N ALA A 76 3.98 7.15 1.21
CA ALA A 76 5.32 7.74 1.35
C ALA A 76 5.91 8.12 0.00
N ALA A 77 5.78 7.25 -1.01
CA ALA A 77 6.31 7.52 -2.35
C ALA A 77 5.59 8.69 -3.02
N VAL A 78 4.27 8.81 -2.82
CA VAL A 78 3.51 9.98 -3.28
C VAL A 78 3.99 11.24 -2.55
N ARG A 79 4.17 11.14 -1.24
CA ARG A 79 4.55 12.25 -0.38
C ARG A 79 5.89 12.88 -0.77
N ILE A 80 6.88 12.04 -1.10
CA ILE A 80 8.22 12.51 -1.47
C ILE A 80 8.36 12.83 -2.95
N GLY A 81 7.28 12.70 -3.72
CA GLY A 81 7.25 13.08 -5.13
C GLY A 81 7.84 12.05 -6.09
N PHE A 82 7.89 10.77 -5.70
CA PHE A 82 8.34 9.67 -6.59
C PHE A 82 7.19 9.06 -7.37
N LEU A 83 5.96 9.17 -6.84
CA LEU A 83 4.74 8.70 -7.49
C LEU A 83 3.75 9.85 -7.62
N ASP A 84 3.00 9.85 -8.73
CA ASP A 84 1.84 10.71 -8.90
C ASP A 84 0.60 9.94 -8.48
N GLY A 85 -0.11 10.46 -7.47
CA GLY A 85 -1.39 9.89 -6.99
C GLY A 85 -2.60 10.39 -7.75
N HIS A 86 -2.41 11.26 -8.75
CA HIS A 86 -3.47 11.80 -9.62
C HIS A 86 -4.59 12.53 -8.86
N GLY A 87 -4.25 13.13 -7.71
CA GLY A 87 -5.23 13.86 -6.91
C GLY A 87 -6.27 12.98 -6.21
N ASP A 88 -6.05 11.67 -6.15
CA ASP A 88 -7.00 10.75 -5.55
C ASP A 88 -6.78 10.64 -4.04
N ASP A 89 -7.53 11.43 -3.28
CA ASP A 89 -7.43 11.46 -1.82
C ASP A 89 -8.16 10.30 -1.13
N ARG A 90 -8.87 9.47 -1.89
CA ARG A 90 -9.46 8.22 -1.39
C ARG A 90 -8.40 7.13 -1.30
N LEU A 91 -7.50 7.09 -2.28
CA LEU A 91 -6.45 6.06 -2.37
C LEU A 91 -5.15 6.46 -1.69
N PHE A 92 -4.85 7.75 -1.61
CA PHE A 92 -3.58 8.27 -1.11
C PHE A 92 -3.76 9.39 -0.10
N THR A 93 -2.84 9.45 0.87
CA THR A 93 -2.67 10.63 1.70
C THR A 93 -1.83 11.62 0.91
N LEU A 94 -2.48 12.65 0.36
CA LEU A 94 -1.82 13.63 -0.50
C LEU A 94 -1.00 14.64 0.30
N PRO A 95 0.10 15.16 -0.29
CA PRO A 95 0.89 16.23 0.33
C PRO A 95 0.10 17.51 0.53
#